data_d945800ed9c1725f1c85827fac61b6af
#
_entry.id   d945800ed9c1725f1c85827fac61b6af
#
_cell.length_a   1.000
_cell.length_b   1.000
_cell.length_c   1.000
_cell.angle_alpha   90.00
_cell.angle_beta   90.00
_cell.angle_gamma   90.00
#
_symmetry.space_group_name_H-M   'P 1'
#
loop_
_entity.id
_entity.type
_entity.pdbx_description
1 polymer ?
#
loop_
_entity_poly.entity_id
_entity_poly.type
_entity_poly.pdbx_seq_one_letter_code
_entity_poly.pdbx_strand_id
1 'polypeptide(L)'
;MSRKTTQRFLFAAAALAVIFAFAACQNISYSKLSANYHFGRANSYFRENQYRKAITEYEATLKFNPGMTQAYRFLGESYKQLYKPGVESAINKELEAKTLAALNKALEIEPNNKDIIYSLGDMYDKIRKFPEAEKLYLRIIELEPEDMSNYYVVAEFYKRYSSDNKDIAKKAESMYLRRIETDPDNPQGYAYMATYLQESAGGPEELLKSYEKAAEFWQRRITLQPDSAEAWLALGVNQWSRSFRFQFLSSADRLRMANEALKSISKAIELDANYPEPYAWMGPLYKAVLAKLEPEKEARYNAEGDRYLEKFQELRKRAAERKKLEEELKK
;
A
#
# COMPACT_ATOMS: atom_id res chain seq x y z
N MET A 1 49.27 -7.98 59.96
CA MET A 1 47.84 -7.57 60.03
C MET A 1 47.01 -8.66 60.65
N SER A 2 46.25 -8.32 61.71
CA SER A 2 45.42 -9.34 62.41
C SER A 2 44.31 -9.89 61.53
N ARG A 3 44.06 -11.18 61.56
CA ARG A 3 42.98 -11.92 60.87
C ARG A 3 41.61 -11.16 60.96
N LYS A 4 41.40 -10.45 62.09
CA LYS A 4 40.19 -9.65 62.32
C LYS A 4 40.14 -8.36 61.46
N THR A 5 41.30 -7.78 61.13
CA THR A 5 41.38 -6.57 60.28
C THR A 5 41.08 -6.90 58.80
N THR A 6 41.61 -8.02 58.32
CA THR A 6 41.36 -8.50 56.96
C THR A 6 39.88 -8.90 56.72
N GLN A 7 39.25 -9.53 57.73
CA GLN A 7 37.80 -9.82 57.66
C GLN A 7 36.95 -8.54 57.61
N ARG A 8 37.27 -7.53 58.39
CA ARG A 8 36.55 -6.25 58.40
C ARG A 8 36.67 -5.52 57.04
N PHE A 9 37.84 -5.56 56.39
CA PHE A 9 38.04 -5.00 55.05
C PHE A 9 37.27 -5.78 54.00
N LEU A 10 37.20 -7.10 54.06
CA LEU A 10 36.40 -7.93 53.16
C LEU A 10 34.89 -7.69 53.32
N PHE A 11 34.39 -7.55 54.54
CA PHE A 11 32.99 -7.20 54.78
C PHE A 11 32.63 -5.80 54.31
N ALA A 12 33.50 -4.81 54.50
CA ALA A 12 33.28 -3.45 53.99
C ALA A 12 33.30 -3.39 52.45
N ALA A 13 34.20 -4.10 51.82
CA ALA A 13 34.25 -4.19 50.36
C ALA A 13 33.02 -4.93 49.79
N ALA A 14 32.56 -5.98 50.41
CA ALA A 14 31.34 -6.68 50.04
C ALA A 14 30.09 -5.81 50.22
N ALA A 15 29.99 -5.06 51.33
CA ALA A 15 28.89 -4.11 51.55
C ALA A 15 28.86 -2.98 50.52
N LEU A 16 30.02 -2.43 50.17
CA LEU A 16 30.15 -1.43 49.11
C LEU A 16 29.73 -2.00 47.73
N ALA A 17 30.14 -3.21 47.39
CA ALA A 17 29.76 -3.87 46.15
C ALA A 17 28.24 -4.09 46.06
N VAL A 18 27.59 -4.48 47.15
CA VAL A 18 26.13 -4.66 47.26
C VAL A 18 25.42 -3.30 47.09
N ILE A 19 25.91 -2.21 47.73
CA ILE A 19 25.34 -0.90 47.57
C ILE A 19 25.46 -0.40 46.15
N PHE A 20 26.60 -0.61 45.48
CA PHE A 20 26.79 -0.27 44.06
C PHE A 20 25.90 -1.10 43.16
N ALA A 21 25.71 -2.38 43.44
CA ALA A 21 24.79 -3.25 42.67
C ALA A 21 23.32 -2.82 42.83
N PHE A 22 22.89 -2.46 44.05
CA PHE A 22 21.55 -1.91 44.32
C PHE A 22 21.32 -0.55 43.63
N ALA A 23 22.29 0.34 43.67
CA ALA A 23 22.21 1.64 43.00
C ALA A 23 22.16 1.48 41.47
N ALA A 24 22.94 0.55 40.91
CA ALA A 24 22.90 0.22 39.49
C ALA A 24 21.56 -0.38 39.08
N CYS A 25 21.00 -1.31 39.87
CA CYS A 25 19.68 -1.88 39.60
C CYS A 25 18.54 -0.85 39.70
N GLN A 26 18.57 0.06 40.64
CA GLN A 26 17.57 1.12 40.76
C GLN A 26 17.66 2.12 39.58
N ASN A 27 18.86 2.48 39.16
CA ASN A 27 19.06 3.38 38.01
C ASN A 27 18.60 2.74 36.71
N ILE A 28 18.86 1.45 36.48
CA ILE A 28 18.39 0.70 35.32
C ILE A 28 16.85 0.60 35.33
N SER A 29 16.23 0.33 36.49
CA SER A 29 14.77 0.25 36.64
C SER A 29 14.11 1.61 36.37
N TYR A 30 14.64 2.71 36.94
CA TYR A 30 14.11 4.05 36.71
C TYR A 30 14.25 4.48 35.24
N SER A 31 15.41 4.27 34.65
CA SER A 31 15.69 4.60 33.25
C SER A 31 14.73 3.87 32.31
N LYS A 32 14.54 2.56 32.53
CA LYS A 32 13.61 1.74 31.74
C LYS A 32 12.15 2.19 31.90
N LEU A 33 11.72 2.51 33.11
CA LEU A 33 10.36 2.99 33.38
C LEU A 33 10.12 4.32 32.72
N SER A 34 11.07 5.27 32.84
CA SER A 34 10.99 6.59 32.20
C SER A 34 10.99 6.49 30.68
N ALA A 35 11.83 5.63 30.11
CA ALA A 35 11.82 5.38 28.67
C ALA A 35 10.46 4.87 28.19
N ASN A 36 9.88 3.87 28.87
CA ASN A 36 8.58 3.32 28.52
C ASN A 36 7.44 4.34 28.66
N TYR A 37 7.49 5.19 29.69
CA TYR A 37 6.51 6.27 29.89
C TYR A 37 6.53 7.27 28.71
N HIS A 38 7.71 7.78 28.37
CA HIS A 38 7.85 8.71 27.23
C HIS A 38 7.50 8.05 25.91
N PHE A 39 7.90 6.78 25.69
CA PHE A 39 7.55 6.03 24.49
C PHE A 39 6.03 5.84 24.33
N GLY A 40 5.34 5.53 25.42
CA GLY A 40 3.87 5.41 25.41
C GLY A 40 3.18 6.72 25.02
N ARG A 41 3.63 7.85 25.61
CA ARG A 41 3.13 9.20 25.25
C ARG A 41 3.45 9.57 23.81
N ALA A 42 4.67 9.29 23.35
CA ALA A 42 5.08 9.53 21.98
C ALA A 42 4.17 8.79 20.99
N ASN A 43 3.87 7.51 21.24
CA ASN A 43 2.97 6.71 20.43
C ASN A 43 1.53 7.26 20.42
N SER A 44 1.06 7.83 21.53
CA SER A 44 -0.25 8.49 21.56
C SER A 44 -0.26 9.71 20.65
N TYR A 45 0.72 10.61 20.80
CA TYR A 45 0.84 11.77 19.94
C TYR A 45 1.02 11.42 18.47
N PHE A 46 1.77 10.35 18.16
CA PHE A 46 1.95 9.87 16.80
C PHE A 46 0.63 9.42 16.16
N ARG A 47 -0.18 8.64 16.88
CA ARG A 47 -1.51 8.20 16.41
C ARG A 47 -2.49 9.38 16.22
N GLU A 48 -2.35 10.44 17.00
CA GLU A 48 -3.13 11.67 16.89
C GLU A 48 -2.58 12.64 15.82
N ASN A 49 -1.57 12.24 15.03
CA ASN A 49 -0.86 13.05 14.04
C ASN A 49 -0.18 14.32 14.63
N GLN A 50 0.06 14.34 15.94
CA GLN A 50 0.74 15.42 16.64
C GLN A 50 2.28 15.22 16.60
N TYR A 51 2.83 15.13 15.39
CA TYR A 51 4.22 14.68 15.16
C TYR A 51 5.28 15.50 15.88
N ARG A 52 5.10 16.82 16.06
CA ARG A 52 6.05 17.65 16.82
C ARG A 52 6.13 17.25 18.29
N LYS A 53 4.98 16.91 18.91
CA LYS A 53 4.95 16.42 20.30
C LYS A 53 5.49 15.00 20.38
N ALA A 54 5.18 14.16 19.41
CA ALA A 54 5.73 12.81 19.33
C ALA A 54 7.26 12.83 19.26
N ILE A 55 7.86 13.70 18.45
CA ILE A 55 9.32 13.89 18.35
C ILE A 55 9.92 14.20 19.73
N THR A 56 9.37 15.17 20.46
CA THR A 56 9.86 15.54 21.79
C THR A 56 9.87 14.35 22.76
N GLU A 57 8.82 13.55 22.74
CA GLU A 57 8.71 12.40 23.63
C GLU A 57 9.57 11.21 23.16
N TYR A 58 9.75 10.98 21.84
CA TYR A 58 10.71 9.98 21.36
C TYR A 58 12.15 10.37 21.67
N GLU A 59 12.52 11.63 21.54
CA GLU A 59 13.84 12.13 21.95
C GLU A 59 14.06 11.95 23.48
N ALA A 60 13.03 12.21 24.30
CA ALA A 60 13.08 11.94 25.73
C ALA A 60 13.24 10.44 26.02
N THR A 61 12.54 9.58 25.28
CA THR A 61 12.69 8.11 25.35
C THR A 61 14.14 7.70 25.14
N LEU A 62 14.76 8.21 24.09
CA LEU A 62 16.14 7.87 23.71
C LEU A 62 17.20 8.38 24.67
N LYS A 63 16.92 9.45 25.45
CA LYS A 63 17.79 9.88 26.56
C LYS A 63 17.86 8.84 27.68
N PHE A 64 16.74 8.14 27.95
CA PHE A 64 16.68 7.12 29.00
C PHE A 64 17.04 5.72 28.47
N ASN A 65 16.77 5.44 27.19
CA ASN A 65 17.11 4.16 26.53
C ASN A 65 17.65 4.40 25.11
N PRO A 66 18.96 4.67 24.96
CA PRO A 66 19.59 4.89 23.65
C PRO A 66 19.59 3.67 22.71
N GLY A 67 19.26 2.48 23.23
CA GLY A 67 19.19 1.24 22.43
C GLY A 67 17.78 0.89 21.96
N MET A 68 16.76 1.75 22.17
CA MET A 68 15.39 1.43 21.79
C MET A 68 15.15 1.67 20.30
N THR A 69 15.30 0.63 19.50
CA THR A 69 15.12 0.67 18.04
C THR A 69 13.80 1.27 17.62
N GLN A 70 12.72 0.85 18.25
CA GLN A 70 11.35 1.34 17.98
C GLN A 70 11.23 2.86 18.13
N ALA A 71 11.92 3.44 19.14
CA ALA A 71 11.89 4.88 19.35
C ALA A 71 12.62 5.62 18.22
N TYR A 72 13.75 5.10 17.73
CA TYR A 72 14.44 5.67 16.57
C TYR A 72 13.57 5.56 15.30
N ARG A 73 12.95 4.41 15.07
CA ARG A 73 12.07 4.22 13.91
C ARG A 73 10.94 5.24 13.91
N PHE A 74 10.16 5.33 15.00
CA PHE A 74 9.03 6.26 15.06
C PHE A 74 9.44 7.73 15.16
N LEU A 75 10.63 8.03 15.68
CA LEU A 75 11.23 9.36 15.60
C LEU A 75 11.48 9.74 14.13
N GLY A 76 12.11 8.86 13.37
CA GLY A 76 12.32 9.03 11.94
C GLY A 76 11.02 9.19 11.16
N GLU A 77 10.02 8.33 11.43
CA GLU A 77 8.68 8.46 10.86
C GLU A 77 8.03 9.82 11.20
N SER A 78 8.16 10.29 12.43
CA SER A 78 7.60 11.58 12.84
C SER A 78 8.23 12.76 12.10
N TYR A 79 9.56 12.75 11.90
CA TYR A 79 10.25 13.74 11.06
C TYR A 79 9.83 13.64 9.60
N LYS A 80 9.70 12.42 9.06
CA LYS A 80 9.25 12.15 7.69
C LYS A 80 7.84 12.68 7.43
N GLN A 81 6.93 12.60 8.39
CA GLN A 81 5.57 13.14 8.27
C GLN A 81 5.55 14.68 8.20
N LEU A 82 6.55 15.35 8.73
CA LEU A 82 6.69 16.80 8.66
C LEU A 82 7.44 17.25 7.39
N TYR A 83 8.19 16.35 6.75
CA TYR A 83 8.93 16.62 5.52
C TYR A 83 7.99 16.85 4.34
N LYS A 84 8.28 17.85 3.51
CA LYS A 84 7.49 18.20 2.33
C LYS A 84 8.33 17.99 1.06
N PRO A 85 8.05 16.96 0.24
CA PRO A 85 8.78 16.72 -0.99
C PRO A 85 8.77 17.94 -1.92
N GLY A 86 9.93 18.26 -2.52
CA GLY A 86 10.08 19.37 -3.46
C GLY A 86 10.14 20.78 -2.85
N VAL A 87 10.07 20.91 -1.51
CA VAL A 87 10.19 22.22 -0.86
C VAL A 87 11.64 22.49 -0.45
N GLU A 88 12.24 23.48 -1.07
CA GLU A 88 13.60 23.95 -0.78
C GLU A 88 13.60 24.95 0.38
N SER A 89 13.74 24.47 1.61
CA SER A 89 13.89 25.31 2.81
C SER A 89 14.88 24.70 3.80
N ALA A 90 15.50 25.54 4.63
CA ALA A 90 16.43 25.07 5.69
C ALA A 90 15.74 24.07 6.65
N ILE A 91 14.49 24.35 7.03
CA ILE A 91 13.69 23.48 7.90
C ILE A 91 13.48 22.11 7.22
N ASN A 92 13.17 22.09 5.94
CA ASN A 92 12.90 20.84 5.22
C ASN A 92 14.17 20.00 5.05
N LYS A 93 15.32 20.65 4.81
CA LYS A 93 16.64 19.98 4.78
C LYS A 93 17.05 19.42 6.15
N GLU A 94 16.71 20.12 7.22
CA GLU A 94 16.91 19.62 8.58
C GLU A 94 16.02 18.40 8.86
N LEU A 95 14.75 18.43 8.46
CA LEU A 95 13.82 17.31 8.61
C LEU A 95 14.31 16.08 7.82
N GLU A 96 14.80 16.26 6.60
CA GLU A 96 15.44 15.21 5.81
C GLU A 96 16.61 14.58 6.57
N ALA A 97 17.57 15.40 7.01
CA ALA A 97 18.76 14.92 7.72
C ALA A 97 18.40 14.17 9.01
N LYS A 98 17.47 14.70 9.81
CA LYS A 98 16.99 14.06 11.04
C LYS A 98 16.25 12.75 10.78
N THR A 99 15.43 12.69 9.74
CA THR A 99 14.75 11.46 9.32
C THR A 99 15.77 10.38 9.00
N LEU A 100 16.72 10.69 8.11
CA LEU A 100 17.75 9.73 7.70
C LEU A 100 18.64 9.30 8.88
N ALA A 101 19.03 10.21 9.75
CA ALA A 101 19.83 9.89 10.93
C ALA A 101 19.11 8.92 11.88
N ALA A 102 17.83 9.18 12.17
CA ALA A 102 17.04 8.34 13.07
C ALA A 102 16.80 6.94 12.47
N LEU A 103 16.38 6.86 11.19
CA LEU A 103 16.11 5.58 10.54
C LEU A 103 17.38 4.76 10.31
N ASN A 104 18.51 5.39 9.94
CA ASN A 104 19.80 4.68 9.85
C ASN A 104 20.23 4.14 11.21
N LYS A 105 20.03 4.92 12.30
CA LYS A 105 20.34 4.43 13.64
C LYS A 105 19.48 3.23 14.04
N ALA A 106 18.19 3.25 13.69
CA ALA A 106 17.32 2.09 13.89
C ALA A 106 17.83 0.87 13.09
N LEU A 107 18.24 1.07 11.82
CA LEU A 107 18.74 0.00 10.94
C LEU A 107 20.10 -0.56 11.41
N GLU A 108 20.98 0.26 12.01
CA GLU A 108 22.22 -0.22 12.65
C GLU A 108 21.93 -1.22 13.79
N ILE A 109 20.88 -0.97 14.58
CA ILE A 109 20.51 -1.82 15.72
C ILE A 109 19.81 -3.08 15.24
N GLU A 110 18.88 -2.96 14.27
CA GLU A 110 18.10 -4.07 13.70
C GLU A 110 18.25 -4.12 12.17
N PRO A 111 19.35 -4.67 11.64
CA PRO A 111 19.68 -4.60 10.21
C PRO A 111 18.68 -5.27 9.28
N ASN A 112 17.93 -6.26 9.75
CA ASN A 112 16.97 -7.03 8.95
C ASN A 112 15.51 -6.70 9.27
N ASN A 113 15.26 -5.61 10.01
CA ASN A 113 13.89 -5.20 10.30
C ASN A 113 13.26 -4.56 9.05
N LYS A 114 12.31 -5.29 8.45
CA LYS A 114 11.62 -4.90 7.22
C LYS A 114 10.95 -3.53 7.32
N ASP A 115 10.32 -3.23 8.44
CA ASP A 115 9.63 -1.94 8.63
C ASP A 115 10.60 -0.75 8.59
N ILE A 116 11.81 -0.92 9.15
CA ILE A 116 12.85 0.11 9.13
C ILE A 116 13.40 0.27 7.72
N ILE A 117 13.66 -0.85 7.03
CA ILE A 117 14.14 -0.86 5.65
C ILE A 117 13.14 -0.16 4.73
N TYR A 118 11.84 -0.48 4.88
CA TYR A 118 10.76 0.17 4.12
C TYR A 118 10.69 1.67 4.41
N SER A 119 10.73 2.07 5.69
CA SER A 119 10.67 3.48 6.09
C SER A 119 11.82 4.30 5.52
N LEU A 120 13.02 3.72 5.50
CA LEU A 120 14.20 4.36 4.94
C LEU A 120 14.14 4.41 3.40
N GLY A 121 13.66 3.33 2.75
CA GLY A 121 13.42 3.29 1.32
C GLY A 121 12.42 4.34 0.87
N ASP A 122 11.29 4.48 1.57
CA ASP A 122 10.28 5.52 1.32
C ASP A 122 10.84 6.94 1.50
N MET A 123 11.74 7.15 2.48
CA MET A 123 12.40 8.45 2.62
C MET A 123 13.34 8.74 1.45
N TYR A 124 14.16 7.77 1.02
CA TYR A 124 15.02 7.92 -0.15
C TYR A 124 14.22 8.16 -1.44
N ASP A 125 13.04 7.48 -1.58
CA ASP A 125 12.11 7.71 -2.68
C ASP A 125 11.58 9.16 -2.67
N LYS A 126 11.12 9.67 -1.52
CA LYS A 126 10.64 11.06 -1.36
C LYS A 126 11.68 12.13 -1.71
N ILE A 127 12.96 11.87 -1.43
CA ILE A 127 14.06 12.79 -1.78
C ILE A 127 14.71 12.46 -3.13
N ARG A 128 14.09 11.58 -3.93
CA ARG A 128 14.50 11.18 -5.28
C ARG A 128 15.88 10.53 -5.37
N LYS A 129 16.33 9.89 -4.31
CA LYS A 129 17.53 9.04 -4.29
C LYS A 129 17.15 7.61 -4.69
N PHE A 130 16.84 7.44 -5.99
CA PHE A 130 16.27 6.19 -6.52
C PHE A 130 17.17 4.96 -6.35
N PRO A 131 18.51 5.02 -6.57
CA PRO A 131 19.36 3.86 -6.37
C PRO A 131 19.34 3.36 -4.93
N GLU A 132 19.33 4.27 -3.95
CA GLU A 132 19.30 3.96 -2.53
C GLU A 132 17.92 3.38 -2.14
N ALA A 133 16.84 3.95 -2.65
CA ALA A 133 15.49 3.43 -2.44
C ALA A 133 15.33 2.03 -3.06
N GLU A 134 15.75 1.84 -4.33
CA GLU A 134 15.71 0.57 -5.06
C GLU A 134 16.42 -0.53 -4.27
N LYS A 135 17.65 -0.26 -3.80
CA LYS A 135 18.43 -1.22 -3.02
C LYS A 135 17.71 -1.69 -1.76
N LEU A 136 17.05 -0.78 -1.04
CA LEU A 136 16.33 -1.11 0.18
C LEU A 136 15.05 -1.89 -0.11
N TYR A 137 14.30 -1.50 -1.13
CA TYR A 137 13.08 -2.21 -1.53
C TYR A 137 13.38 -3.63 -2.04
N LEU A 138 14.43 -3.82 -2.83
CA LEU A 138 14.86 -5.15 -3.27
C LEU A 138 15.30 -6.02 -2.08
N ARG A 139 15.98 -5.43 -1.07
CA ARG A 139 16.36 -6.14 0.14
C ARG A 139 15.16 -6.69 0.92
N ILE A 140 14.00 -6.02 0.88
CA ILE A 140 12.78 -6.54 1.51
C ILE A 140 12.36 -7.86 0.86
N ILE A 141 12.43 -7.96 -0.48
CA ILE A 141 12.15 -9.21 -1.21
C ILE A 141 13.17 -10.31 -0.83
N GLU A 142 14.45 -9.95 -0.70
CA GLU A 142 15.50 -10.92 -0.30
C GLU A 142 15.27 -11.48 1.12
N LEU A 143 14.76 -10.64 2.04
CA LEU A 143 14.48 -11.05 3.42
C LEU A 143 13.22 -11.91 3.55
N GLU A 144 12.20 -11.64 2.75
CA GLU A 144 10.91 -12.32 2.78
C GLU A 144 10.40 -12.59 1.35
N PRO A 145 11.01 -13.53 0.63
CA PRO A 145 10.67 -13.81 -0.78
C PRO A 145 9.27 -14.40 -0.97
N GLU A 146 8.70 -15.01 0.07
CA GLU A 146 7.36 -15.58 0.05
C GLU A 146 6.26 -14.54 0.34
N ASP A 147 6.61 -13.34 0.83
CA ASP A 147 5.63 -12.28 1.05
C ASP A 147 5.36 -11.52 -0.25
N MET A 148 4.23 -11.85 -0.88
CA MET A 148 3.79 -11.28 -2.15
C MET A 148 3.58 -9.77 -2.09
N SER A 149 3.34 -9.19 -0.92
CA SER A 149 3.18 -7.73 -0.76
C SER A 149 4.47 -6.98 -1.06
N ASN A 150 5.62 -7.61 -0.84
CA ASN A 150 6.92 -7.01 -1.10
C ASN A 150 7.13 -6.75 -2.60
N TYR A 151 6.73 -7.69 -3.46
CA TYR A 151 6.81 -7.53 -4.93
C TYR A 151 5.91 -6.40 -5.42
N TYR A 152 4.72 -6.27 -4.83
CA TYR A 152 3.81 -5.17 -5.15
C TYR A 152 4.41 -3.81 -4.79
N VAL A 153 5.02 -3.67 -3.60
CA VAL A 153 5.70 -2.44 -3.18
C VAL A 153 6.79 -2.02 -4.17
N VAL A 154 7.62 -2.97 -4.60
CA VAL A 154 8.71 -2.70 -5.56
C VAL A 154 8.15 -2.39 -6.95
N ALA A 155 7.10 -3.09 -7.38
CA ALA A 155 6.43 -2.82 -8.65
C ALA A 155 5.84 -1.40 -8.69
N GLU A 156 5.14 -0.97 -7.62
CA GLU A 156 4.59 0.39 -7.50
C GLU A 156 5.68 1.47 -7.44
N PHE A 157 6.83 1.16 -6.81
CA PHE A 157 7.99 2.04 -6.86
C PHE A 157 8.47 2.23 -8.30
N TYR A 158 8.70 1.18 -9.06
CA TYR A 158 9.11 1.30 -10.46
C TYR A 158 8.04 1.96 -11.34
N LYS A 159 6.77 1.64 -11.13
CA LYS A 159 5.64 2.21 -11.87
C LYS A 159 5.61 3.74 -11.79
N ARG A 160 5.89 4.33 -10.62
CA ARG A 160 5.93 5.80 -10.45
C ARG A 160 6.94 6.50 -11.36
N TYR A 161 7.98 5.79 -11.81
CA TYR A 161 9.07 6.33 -12.62
C TYR A 161 9.13 5.75 -14.03
N SER A 162 8.11 5.01 -14.43
CA SER A 162 8.08 4.28 -15.70
C SER A 162 7.54 5.11 -16.87
N SER A 163 6.85 6.25 -16.64
CA SER A 163 6.15 7.01 -17.69
C SER A 163 7.04 7.39 -18.87
N ASP A 164 8.31 7.74 -18.60
CA ASP A 164 9.26 8.20 -19.62
C ASP A 164 10.48 7.28 -19.76
N ASN A 165 10.47 6.13 -19.05
CA ASN A 165 11.60 5.20 -19.04
C ASN A 165 11.14 3.75 -19.24
N LYS A 166 11.30 3.25 -20.48
CA LYS A 166 10.91 1.88 -20.86
C LYS A 166 11.63 0.78 -20.06
N ASP A 167 12.85 1.01 -19.60
CA ASP A 167 13.58 0.01 -18.81
C ASP A 167 13.04 -0.06 -17.38
N ILE A 168 12.64 1.06 -16.80
CA ILE A 168 11.94 1.06 -15.52
C ILE A 168 10.55 0.43 -15.65
N ALA A 169 9.84 0.67 -16.76
CA ALA A 169 8.56 0.01 -17.04
C ALA A 169 8.70 -1.52 -17.09
N LYS A 170 9.76 -2.04 -17.74
CA LYS A 170 10.06 -3.48 -17.74
C LYS A 170 10.38 -4.02 -16.34
N LYS A 171 11.09 -3.25 -15.50
CA LYS A 171 11.33 -3.65 -14.10
C LYS A 171 10.01 -3.74 -13.33
N ALA A 172 9.09 -2.79 -13.48
CA ALA A 172 7.76 -2.84 -12.87
C ALA A 172 7.00 -4.10 -13.32
N GLU A 173 6.91 -4.35 -14.64
CA GLU A 173 6.26 -5.54 -15.20
C GLU A 173 6.86 -6.83 -14.62
N SER A 174 8.19 -6.91 -14.55
CA SER A 174 8.88 -8.08 -14.02
C SER A 174 8.54 -8.37 -12.56
N MET A 175 8.34 -7.34 -11.72
CA MET A 175 7.95 -7.55 -10.32
C MET A 175 6.52 -8.08 -10.19
N TYR A 176 5.58 -7.60 -11.01
CA TYR A 176 4.22 -8.16 -11.04
C TYR A 176 4.21 -9.62 -11.53
N LEU A 177 5.03 -9.95 -12.56
CA LEU A 177 5.16 -11.31 -13.05
C LEU A 177 5.79 -12.24 -11.99
N ARG A 178 6.88 -11.83 -11.34
CA ARG A 178 7.50 -12.62 -10.26
C ARG A 178 6.53 -12.92 -9.13
N ARG A 179 5.64 -11.99 -8.80
CA ARG A 179 4.57 -12.23 -7.83
C ARG A 179 3.65 -13.36 -8.27
N ILE A 180 3.26 -13.40 -9.56
CA ILE A 180 2.43 -14.48 -10.11
C ILE A 180 3.21 -15.82 -10.14
N GLU A 181 4.48 -15.79 -10.52
CA GLU A 181 5.35 -16.97 -10.56
C GLU A 181 5.53 -17.61 -9.17
N THR A 182 5.65 -16.77 -8.13
CA THR A 182 5.85 -17.25 -6.75
C THR A 182 4.57 -17.83 -6.15
N ASP A 183 3.40 -17.28 -6.50
CA ASP A 183 2.10 -17.76 -6.01
C ASP A 183 1.06 -17.75 -7.16
N PRO A 184 1.14 -18.76 -8.07
CA PRO A 184 0.31 -18.82 -9.28
C PRO A 184 -1.18 -19.09 -9.03
N ASP A 185 -1.52 -19.54 -7.83
CA ASP A 185 -2.91 -19.79 -7.42
C ASP A 185 -3.55 -18.59 -6.70
N ASN A 186 -2.80 -17.50 -6.54
CA ASN A 186 -3.30 -16.28 -5.93
C ASN A 186 -3.94 -15.36 -6.97
N PRO A 187 -5.28 -15.20 -6.97
CA PRO A 187 -5.98 -14.40 -7.96
C PRO A 187 -5.62 -12.91 -7.92
N GLN A 188 -5.10 -12.43 -6.79
CA GLN A 188 -4.72 -11.03 -6.62
C GLN A 188 -3.49 -10.64 -7.43
N GLY A 189 -2.55 -11.57 -7.65
CA GLY A 189 -1.39 -11.35 -8.52
C GLY A 189 -1.81 -10.99 -9.95
N TYR A 190 -2.76 -11.73 -10.49
CA TYR A 190 -3.32 -11.48 -11.82
C TYR A 190 -4.08 -10.16 -11.90
N ALA A 191 -4.83 -9.80 -10.84
CA ALA A 191 -5.54 -8.52 -10.77
C ALA A 191 -4.57 -7.33 -10.83
N TYR A 192 -3.47 -7.38 -10.07
CA TYR A 192 -2.47 -6.30 -10.09
C TYR A 192 -1.77 -6.18 -11.44
N MET A 193 -1.39 -7.30 -12.05
CA MET A 193 -0.76 -7.28 -13.38
C MET A 193 -1.71 -6.72 -14.44
N ALA A 194 -2.97 -7.13 -14.44
CA ALA A 194 -3.98 -6.62 -15.36
C ALA A 194 -4.22 -5.11 -15.20
N THR A 195 -4.30 -4.64 -13.95
CA THR A 195 -4.45 -3.21 -13.64
C THR A 195 -3.24 -2.41 -14.13
N TYR A 196 -2.02 -2.89 -13.85
CA TYR A 196 -0.78 -2.27 -14.31
C TYR A 196 -0.77 -2.09 -15.83
N LEU A 197 -1.12 -3.13 -16.59
CA LEU A 197 -1.18 -3.07 -18.04
C LEU A 197 -2.21 -2.06 -18.55
N GLN A 198 -3.36 -1.92 -17.90
CA GLN A 198 -4.39 -0.95 -18.30
C GLN A 198 -4.02 0.51 -17.98
N GLU A 199 -3.10 0.71 -17.02
CA GLU A 199 -2.58 2.02 -16.63
C GLU A 199 -1.27 2.39 -17.35
N SER A 200 -0.76 1.51 -18.21
CA SER A 200 0.47 1.73 -18.95
C SER A 200 0.34 2.94 -19.87
N ALA A 201 1.44 3.70 -20.02
CA ALA A 201 1.53 4.77 -20.99
C ALA A 201 1.87 4.21 -22.37
N GLY A 202 1.39 4.88 -23.43
CA GLY A 202 1.71 4.47 -24.80
C GLY A 202 0.77 5.12 -25.83
N GLY A 203 1.10 4.92 -27.10
CA GLY A 203 0.21 5.28 -28.20
C GLY A 203 -1.05 4.40 -28.25
N PRO A 204 -2.08 4.79 -29.03
CA PRO A 204 -3.36 4.08 -29.05
C PRO A 204 -3.25 2.56 -29.36
N GLU A 205 -2.38 2.19 -30.29
CA GLU A 205 -2.17 0.77 -30.66
C GLU A 205 -1.41 -0.01 -29.58
N GLU A 206 -0.41 0.61 -28.94
CA GLU A 206 0.37 0.03 -27.84
C GLU A 206 -0.54 -0.18 -26.61
N LEU A 207 -1.38 0.81 -26.33
CA LEU A 207 -2.35 0.74 -25.24
C LEU A 207 -3.42 -0.34 -25.51
N LEU A 208 -3.90 -0.50 -26.75
CA LEU A 208 -4.82 -1.58 -27.10
C LEU A 208 -4.20 -2.95 -26.78
N LYS A 209 -2.95 -3.20 -27.18
CA LYS A 209 -2.23 -4.44 -26.88
C LYS A 209 -2.10 -4.67 -25.36
N SER A 210 -1.85 -3.61 -24.60
CA SER A 210 -1.80 -3.69 -23.13
C SER A 210 -3.15 -4.09 -22.53
N TYR A 211 -4.26 -3.55 -23.06
CA TYR A 211 -5.61 -3.95 -22.65
C TYR A 211 -5.96 -5.39 -23.05
N GLU A 212 -5.48 -5.88 -24.19
CA GLU A 212 -5.65 -7.26 -24.62
C GLU A 212 -4.90 -8.22 -23.69
N LYS A 213 -3.64 -7.94 -23.39
CA LYS A 213 -2.87 -8.66 -22.36
C LYS A 213 -3.54 -8.64 -20.99
N ALA A 214 -4.06 -7.48 -20.58
CA ALA A 214 -4.78 -7.37 -19.30
C ALA A 214 -6.02 -8.26 -19.25
N ALA A 215 -6.74 -8.39 -20.37
CA ALA A 215 -7.91 -9.29 -20.46
C ALA A 215 -7.53 -10.76 -20.19
N GLU A 216 -6.36 -11.22 -20.64
CA GLU A 216 -5.85 -12.58 -20.37
C GLU A 216 -5.62 -12.79 -18.86
N PHE A 217 -5.05 -11.81 -18.17
CA PHE A 217 -4.87 -11.88 -16.72
C PHE A 217 -6.20 -11.82 -15.95
N TRP A 218 -7.15 -10.98 -16.38
CA TRP A 218 -8.51 -11.00 -15.82
C TRP A 218 -9.20 -12.35 -16.03
N GLN A 219 -9.04 -12.97 -17.21
CA GLN A 219 -9.58 -14.30 -17.47
C GLN A 219 -8.93 -15.36 -16.57
N ARG A 220 -7.62 -15.26 -16.33
CA ARG A 220 -6.94 -16.18 -15.40
C ARG A 220 -7.45 -16.00 -13.96
N ARG A 221 -7.69 -14.76 -13.52
CA ARG A 221 -8.33 -14.49 -12.22
C ARG A 221 -9.71 -15.16 -12.12
N ILE A 222 -10.54 -15.08 -13.16
CA ILE A 222 -11.85 -15.73 -13.20
C ILE A 222 -11.71 -17.26 -13.12
N THR A 223 -10.72 -17.86 -13.80
CA THR A 223 -10.46 -19.30 -13.70
C THR A 223 -10.20 -19.75 -12.26
N LEU A 224 -9.50 -18.92 -11.47
CA LEU A 224 -9.22 -19.19 -10.06
C LEU A 224 -10.40 -18.84 -9.14
N GLN A 225 -11.24 -17.90 -9.52
CA GLN A 225 -12.39 -17.41 -8.76
C GLN A 225 -13.64 -17.28 -9.63
N PRO A 226 -14.22 -18.38 -10.14
CA PRO A 226 -15.35 -18.33 -11.08
C PRO A 226 -16.62 -17.71 -10.49
N ASP A 227 -16.78 -17.75 -9.17
CA ASP A 227 -17.93 -17.20 -8.46
C ASP A 227 -17.70 -15.76 -7.94
N SER A 228 -16.59 -15.11 -8.33
CA SER A 228 -16.31 -13.73 -7.93
C SER A 228 -16.98 -12.74 -8.88
N ALA A 229 -18.04 -12.07 -8.42
CA ALA A 229 -18.68 -10.98 -9.15
C ALA A 229 -17.69 -9.85 -9.52
N GLU A 230 -16.74 -9.56 -8.62
CA GLU A 230 -15.70 -8.56 -8.85
C GLU A 230 -14.75 -8.95 -9.99
N ALA A 231 -14.36 -10.23 -10.09
CA ALA A 231 -13.49 -10.70 -11.16
C ALA A 231 -14.17 -10.59 -12.54
N TRP A 232 -15.43 -10.97 -12.62
CA TRP A 232 -16.24 -10.83 -13.83
C TRP A 232 -16.45 -9.36 -14.22
N LEU A 233 -16.73 -8.51 -13.24
CA LEU A 233 -16.86 -7.07 -13.49
C LEU A 233 -15.57 -6.49 -14.05
N ALA A 234 -14.41 -6.82 -13.47
CA ALA A 234 -13.13 -6.31 -13.92
C ALA A 234 -12.83 -6.66 -15.40
N LEU A 235 -13.11 -7.91 -15.81
CA LEU A 235 -13.02 -8.30 -17.22
C LEU A 235 -14.01 -7.50 -18.08
N GLY A 236 -15.26 -7.37 -17.64
CA GLY A 236 -16.28 -6.62 -18.38
C GLY A 236 -15.94 -5.15 -18.56
N VAL A 237 -15.36 -4.51 -17.53
CA VAL A 237 -14.86 -3.12 -17.61
C VAL A 237 -13.67 -2.99 -18.57
N ASN A 238 -12.77 -3.97 -18.59
CA ASN A 238 -11.70 -4.01 -19.61
C ASN A 238 -12.28 -4.07 -21.03
N GLN A 239 -13.21 -4.97 -21.28
CA GLN A 239 -13.86 -5.16 -22.58
C GLN A 239 -14.65 -3.90 -23.00
N TRP A 240 -15.40 -3.30 -22.07
CA TRP A 240 -16.08 -2.02 -22.28
C TRP A 240 -15.09 -0.92 -22.65
N SER A 241 -13.98 -0.80 -21.91
CA SER A 241 -12.95 0.21 -22.15
C SER A 241 -12.35 0.06 -23.55
N ARG A 242 -12.11 -1.16 -24.01
CA ARG A 242 -11.61 -1.44 -25.37
C ARG A 242 -12.60 -0.98 -26.43
N SER A 243 -13.88 -1.28 -26.27
CA SER A 243 -14.93 -0.86 -27.19
C SER A 243 -15.13 0.66 -27.21
N PHE A 244 -15.04 1.32 -26.06
CA PHE A 244 -15.27 2.76 -25.92
C PHE A 244 -14.08 3.62 -26.35
N ARG A 245 -12.87 3.28 -25.92
CA ARG A 245 -11.67 4.13 -26.07
C ARG A 245 -11.04 4.04 -27.46
N PHE A 246 -11.01 2.88 -28.07
CA PHE A 246 -10.25 2.65 -29.32
C PHE A 246 -11.11 2.88 -30.55
N GLN A 247 -11.40 4.18 -30.83
CA GLN A 247 -12.28 4.61 -31.91
C GLN A 247 -11.72 4.34 -33.32
N PHE A 248 -10.43 4.01 -33.46
CA PHE A 248 -9.81 3.60 -34.72
C PHE A 248 -10.15 2.16 -35.15
N LEU A 249 -10.69 1.36 -34.22
CA LEU A 249 -11.18 0.01 -34.53
C LEU A 249 -12.47 0.06 -35.34
N SER A 250 -12.73 -1.00 -36.13
CA SER A 250 -13.98 -1.13 -36.87
C SER A 250 -15.20 -1.14 -35.94
N SER A 251 -16.35 -0.66 -36.44
CA SER A 251 -17.61 -0.75 -35.68
C SER A 251 -17.97 -2.18 -35.31
N ALA A 252 -17.66 -3.14 -36.19
CA ALA A 252 -17.89 -4.56 -35.95
C ALA A 252 -17.02 -5.09 -34.76
N ASP A 253 -15.74 -4.72 -34.71
CA ASP A 253 -14.87 -5.15 -33.61
C ASP A 253 -15.29 -4.51 -32.29
N ARG A 254 -15.61 -3.21 -32.30
CA ARG A 254 -16.10 -2.49 -31.13
C ARG A 254 -17.41 -3.08 -30.62
N LEU A 255 -18.35 -3.44 -31.54
CA LEU A 255 -19.62 -4.08 -31.19
C LEU A 255 -19.38 -5.46 -30.57
N ARG A 256 -18.45 -6.25 -31.11
CA ARG A 256 -18.06 -7.55 -30.53
C ARG A 256 -17.58 -7.39 -29.10
N MET A 257 -16.64 -6.44 -28.84
CA MET A 257 -16.12 -6.17 -27.50
C MET A 257 -17.20 -5.65 -26.55
N ALA A 258 -18.12 -4.81 -27.03
CA ALA A 258 -19.27 -4.35 -26.23
C ALA A 258 -20.21 -5.50 -25.82
N ASN A 259 -20.46 -6.45 -26.72
CA ASN A 259 -21.26 -7.64 -26.42
C ASN A 259 -20.53 -8.61 -25.46
N GLU A 260 -19.21 -8.72 -25.54
CA GLU A 260 -18.39 -9.44 -24.54
C GLU A 260 -18.50 -8.77 -23.17
N ALA A 261 -18.38 -7.43 -23.11
CA ALA A 261 -18.56 -6.65 -21.88
C ALA A 261 -19.95 -6.86 -21.27
N LEU A 262 -20.99 -6.83 -22.11
CA LEU A 262 -22.36 -7.10 -21.68
C LEU A 262 -22.48 -8.47 -21.00
N LYS A 263 -21.91 -9.52 -21.56
CA LYS A 263 -21.91 -10.87 -20.98
C LYS A 263 -21.17 -10.92 -19.65
N SER A 264 -19.98 -10.35 -19.59
CA SER A 264 -19.16 -10.36 -18.37
C SER A 264 -19.78 -9.56 -17.22
N ILE A 265 -20.31 -8.35 -17.50
CA ILE A 265 -20.97 -7.53 -16.49
C ILE A 265 -22.30 -8.17 -16.05
N SER A 266 -23.07 -8.77 -16.99
CA SER A 266 -24.28 -9.51 -16.64
C SER A 266 -23.98 -10.70 -15.73
N LYS A 267 -22.86 -11.41 -15.95
CA LYS A 267 -22.44 -12.51 -15.06
C LYS A 267 -22.08 -11.99 -13.65
N ALA A 268 -21.47 -10.83 -13.54
CA ALA A 268 -21.23 -10.21 -12.23
C ALA A 268 -22.55 -9.91 -11.49
N ILE A 269 -23.58 -9.41 -12.19
CA ILE A 269 -24.92 -9.17 -11.63
C ILE A 269 -25.60 -10.48 -11.22
N GLU A 270 -25.47 -11.53 -12.02
CA GLU A 270 -26.01 -12.86 -11.71
C GLU A 270 -25.40 -13.44 -10.44
N LEU A 271 -24.08 -13.27 -10.24
CA LEU A 271 -23.37 -13.76 -9.06
C LEU A 271 -23.68 -12.96 -7.80
N ASP A 272 -23.84 -11.64 -7.92
CA ASP A 272 -24.28 -10.78 -6.81
C ASP A 272 -25.19 -9.64 -7.29
N ALA A 273 -26.50 -9.87 -7.19
CA ALA A 273 -27.52 -8.88 -7.57
C ALA A 273 -27.57 -7.62 -6.65
N ASN A 274 -26.91 -7.66 -5.50
CA ASN A 274 -26.82 -6.53 -4.58
C ASN A 274 -25.49 -5.74 -4.72
N TYR A 275 -24.58 -6.17 -5.59
CA TYR A 275 -23.35 -5.47 -5.92
C TYR A 275 -23.65 -4.27 -6.82
N PRO A 276 -23.50 -3.00 -6.37
CA PRO A 276 -23.96 -1.85 -7.16
C PRO A 276 -23.13 -1.58 -8.42
N GLU A 277 -21.82 -1.80 -8.36
CA GLU A 277 -20.86 -1.39 -9.39
C GLU A 277 -21.14 -1.95 -10.78
N PRO A 278 -21.54 -3.23 -10.99
CA PRO A 278 -21.93 -3.73 -12.30
C PRO A 278 -23.05 -2.93 -12.96
N TYR A 279 -24.04 -2.49 -12.17
CA TYR A 279 -25.15 -1.68 -12.70
C TYR A 279 -24.68 -0.27 -13.14
N ALA A 280 -23.69 0.30 -12.46
CA ALA A 280 -23.09 1.57 -12.85
C ALA A 280 -22.40 1.49 -14.23
N TRP A 281 -21.80 0.33 -14.58
CA TRP A 281 -21.14 0.12 -15.86
C TRP A 281 -22.09 -0.25 -16.98
N MET A 282 -23.21 -0.93 -16.69
CA MET A 282 -24.24 -1.25 -17.68
C MET A 282 -24.85 -0.01 -18.33
N GLY A 283 -25.12 1.05 -17.56
CA GLY A 283 -25.68 2.30 -18.08
C GLY A 283 -24.83 2.89 -19.23
N PRO A 284 -23.52 3.20 -19.00
CA PRO A 284 -22.62 3.67 -20.05
C PRO A 284 -22.42 2.68 -21.21
N LEU A 285 -22.41 1.35 -20.94
CA LEU A 285 -22.28 0.33 -21.99
C LEU A 285 -23.44 0.44 -22.98
N TYR A 286 -24.67 0.53 -22.50
CA TYR A 286 -25.84 0.66 -23.34
C TYR A 286 -25.90 2.02 -24.05
N LYS A 287 -25.75 3.14 -23.31
CA LYS A 287 -25.99 4.49 -23.82
C LYS A 287 -24.81 5.07 -24.63
N ALA A 288 -23.60 4.84 -24.16
CA ALA A 288 -22.41 5.45 -24.77
C ALA A 288 -21.72 4.57 -25.83
N VAL A 289 -22.02 3.26 -25.84
CA VAL A 289 -21.39 2.32 -26.77
C VAL A 289 -22.42 1.66 -27.68
N LEU A 290 -23.31 0.82 -27.16
CA LEU A 290 -24.24 0.03 -27.99
C LEU A 290 -25.21 0.90 -28.79
N ALA A 291 -25.80 1.93 -28.19
CA ALA A 291 -26.70 2.87 -28.89
C ALA A 291 -26.03 3.60 -30.05
N LYS A 292 -24.73 3.88 -29.96
CA LYS A 292 -23.97 4.52 -31.04
C LYS A 292 -23.51 3.56 -32.13
N LEU A 293 -23.29 2.29 -31.76
CA LEU A 293 -22.84 1.27 -32.71
C LEU A 293 -24.00 0.61 -33.49
N GLU A 294 -25.20 0.64 -32.91
CA GLU A 294 -26.45 0.12 -33.52
C GLU A 294 -27.54 1.20 -33.41
N PRO A 295 -27.51 2.28 -34.22
CA PRO A 295 -28.43 3.41 -34.12
C PRO A 295 -29.91 3.04 -34.28
N GLU A 296 -30.20 1.99 -35.03
CA GLU A 296 -31.56 1.46 -35.23
C GLU A 296 -32.17 0.92 -33.90
N LYS A 297 -31.35 0.67 -32.88
CA LYS A 297 -31.77 0.20 -31.54
C LYS A 297 -31.58 1.25 -30.45
N GLU A 298 -31.21 2.47 -30.82
CA GLU A 298 -30.80 3.54 -29.88
C GLU A 298 -31.85 3.78 -28.78
N ALA A 299 -33.12 3.93 -29.13
CA ALA A 299 -34.19 4.18 -28.17
C ALA A 299 -34.31 3.06 -27.14
N ARG A 300 -34.19 1.79 -27.58
CA ARG A 300 -34.20 0.60 -26.73
C ARG A 300 -33.01 0.59 -25.77
N TYR A 301 -31.80 0.83 -26.30
CA TYR A 301 -30.58 0.83 -25.51
C TYR A 301 -30.53 1.96 -24.48
N ASN A 302 -31.03 3.14 -24.83
CA ASN A 302 -31.15 4.24 -23.88
C ASN A 302 -32.09 3.87 -22.71
N ALA A 303 -33.25 3.27 -22.99
CA ALA A 303 -34.19 2.85 -21.96
C ALA A 303 -33.59 1.76 -21.04
N GLU A 304 -32.87 0.78 -21.60
CA GLU A 304 -32.18 -0.23 -20.80
C GLU A 304 -31.08 0.40 -19.93
N GLY A 305 -30.30 1.31 -20.49
CA GLY A 305 -29.25 2.03 -19.75
C GLY A 305 -29.82 2.84 -18.57
N ASP A 306 -30.97 3.49 -18.75
CA ASP A 306 -31.64 4.22 -17.67
C ASP A 306 -32.10 3.29 -16.55
N ARG A 307 -32.69 2.13 -16.86
CA ARG A 307 -33.07 1.11 -15.85
C ARG A 307 -31.90 0.65 -14.99
N TYR A 308 -30.74 0.42 -15.61
CA TYR A 308 -29.53 0.01 -14.88
C TYR A 308 -29.02 1.14 -13.98
N LEU A 309 -29.07 2.41 -14.42
CA LEU A 309 -28.67 3.55 -13.61
C LEU A 309 -29.62 3.78 -12.42
N GLU A 310 -30.94 3.61 -12.63
CA GLU A 310 -31.93 3.65 -11.54
C GLU A 310 -31.65 2.56 -10.50
N LYS A 311 -31.37 1.33 -10.95
CA LYS A 311 -31.05 0.21 -10.05
C LYS A 311 -29.75 0.46 -9.26
N PHE A 312 -28.74 1.02 -9.89
CA PHE A 312 -27.52 1.45 -9.22
C PHE A 312 -27.80 2.46 -8.09
N GLN A 313 -28.61 3.49 -8.37
CA GLN A 313 -28.99 4.49 -7.36
C GLN A 313 -29.76 3.88 -6.19
N GLU A 314 -30.72 2.99 -6.48
CA GLU A 314 -31.46 2.25 -5.46
C GLU A 314 -30.52 1.47 -4.53
N LEU A 315 -29.62 0.66 -5.10
CA LEU A 315 -28.69 -0.16 -4.33
C LEU A 315 -27.74 0.67 -3.47
N ARG A 316 -27.21 1.79 -4.01
CA ARG A 316 -26.39 2.72 -3.23
C ARG A 316 -27.13 3.35 -2.07
N LYS A 317 -28.40 3.74 -2.27
CA LYS A 317 -29.23 4.29 -1.22
C LYS A 317 -29.45 3.27 -0.10
N ARG A 318 -29.80 2.03 -0.45
CA ARG A 318 -29.97 0.93 0.52
C ARG A 318 -28.68 0.64 1.31
N ALA A 319 -27.52 0.64 0.63
CA ALA A 319 -26.24 0.45 1.30
C ALA A 319 -25.90 1.57 2.29
N ALA A 320 -26.19 2.82 1.94
CA ALA A 320 -26.01 3.97 2.83
C ALA A 320 -26.93 3.94 4.05
N GLU A 321 -28.19 3.55 3.86
CA GLU A 321 -29.18 3.40 4.95
C GLU A 321 -28.75 2.29 5.92
N ARG A 322 -28.30 1.13 5.40
CA ARG A 322 -27.78 0.03 6.21
C ARG A 322 -26.57 0.45 7.03
N LYS A 323 -25.62 1.16 6.44
CA LYS A 323 -24.43 1.65 7.13
C LYS A 323 -24.79 2.60 8.28
N LYS A 324 -25.75 3.51 8.08
CA LYS A 324 -26.24 4.40 9.15
C LYS A 324 -26.83 3.61 10.32
N LEU A 325 -27.67 2.61 10.01
CA LEU A 325 -28.27 1.76 11.04
C LEU A 325 -27.21 0.99 11.83
N GLU A 326 -26.19 0.45 11.16
CA GLU A 326 -25.08 -0.24 11.81
C GLU A 326 -24.25 0.69 12.72
N GLU A 327 -24.07 1.95 12.33
CA GLU A 327 -23.39 2.96 13.15
C GLU A 327 -24.22 3.39 14.37
N GLU A 328 -25.55 3.43 14.23
CA GLU A 328 -26.48 3.71 15.33
C GLU A 328 -26.55 2.56 16.36
N LEU A 329 -26.48 1.30 15.89
CA LEU A 329 -26.46 0.12 16.75
C LEU A 329 -25.13 -0.08 17.52
N LYS A 330 -24.06 0.58 17.11
CA LYS A 330 -22.76 0.55 17.78
C LYS A 330 -22.58 1.63 18.85
N LYS A 331 -23.54 2.56 18.97
CA LYS A 331 -23.57 3.61 19.99
C LYS A 331 -24.41 3.21 21.19
#